data_2623468936a6a4ce27f9fd66c7d929e4
#
_entry.id   2623468936a6a4ce27f9fd66c7d929e4
#
_cell.length_a   1.000
_cell.length_b   1.000
_cell.length_c   1.000
_cell.angle_alpha   90.00
_cell.angle_beta   90.00
_cell.angle_gamma   90.00
#
_symmetry.space_group_name_H-M   'P 1'
#
loop_
_entity.id
_entity.type
_entity.pdbx_description
1 polymer ?
#
loop_
_entity_poly.entity_id
_entity_poly.type
_entity_poly.pdbx_seq_one_letter_code
_entity_poly.pdbx_strand_id
1 'polypeptide(L)'
;MSQRSDREACADSQAQSDAAKNTAHGAFGKCGETAQNECPGWKGGVDTVLDSCLAAMFAEGPGAGPSHGHYTNMVEPAYKSAACGFYTAPDGSVWIVQDFYR
;
A
#
# COMPACT_ATOMS: atom_id res chain seq x y z
N MET A 1 15.92 -0.98 1.76
CA MET A 1 14.95 -0.67 0.69
C MET A 1 14.96 0.84 0.43
N SER A 2 15.06 1.23 -0.82
CA SER A 2 15.10 2.65 -1.18
C SER A 2 13.72 3.15 -1.60
N GLN A 3 13.55 4.48 -1.60
CA GLN A 3 12.30 5.12 -2.02
C GLN A 3 12.28 5.33 -3.53
N ARG A 4 11.19 4.91 -4.17
CA ARG A 4 10.94 5.16 -5.59
C ARG A 4 10.05 6.38 -5.75
N SER A 5 10.64 7.56 -5.56
CA SER A 5 9.92 8.83 -5.67
C SER A 5 9.35 9.05 -7.09
N ASP A 6 9.97 8.47 -8.10
CA ASP A 6 9.50 8.52 -9.49
C ASP A 6 8.20 7.74 -9.71
N ARG A 7 7.77 6.92 -8.74
CA ARG A 7 6.55 6.11 -8.83
C ARG A 7 5.46 6.53 -7.86
N GLU A 8 5.69 7.55 -7.04
CA GLU A 8 4.73 7.98 -6.03
C GLU A 8 3.44 8.53 -6.64
N ALA A 9 3.53 9.34 -7.69
CA ALA A 9 2.34 9.83 -8.37
C ALA A 9 1.51 8.70 -8.99
N CYS A 10 2.16 7.66 -9.48
CA CYS A 10 1.47 6.48 -9.98
C CYS A 10 0.77 5.73 -8.85
N ALA A 11 1.43 5.56 -7.70
CA ALA A 11 0.83 4.93 -6.53
C ALA A 11 -0.38 5.72 -6.02
N ASP A 12 -0.32 7.05 -6.02
CA ASP A 12 -1.48 7.90 -5.70
C ASP A 12 -2.65 7.61 -6.64
N SER A 13 -2.39 7.46 -7.92
CA SER A 13 -3.44 7.17 -8.91
C SER A 13 -4.06 5.78 -8.71
N GLN A 14 -3.28 4.82 -8.26
CA GLN A 14 -3.81 3.50 -7.89
C GLN A 14 -4.75 3.61 -6.69
N ALA A 15 -4.34 4.34 -5.64
CA ALA A 15 -5.18 4.56 -4.46
C ALA A 15 -6.51 5.21 -4.86
N GLN A 16 -6.48 6.23 -5.72
CA GLN A 16 -7.68 6.90 -6.20
C GLN A 16 -8.58 5.96 -7.01
N SER A 17 -8.01 5.19 -7.91
CA SER A 17 -8.76 4.23 -8.73
C SER A 17 -9.40 3.14 -7.87
N ASP A 18 -8.66 2.61 -6.91
CA ASP A 18 -9.17 1.57 -6.03
C ASP A 18 -10.30 2.09 -5.15
N ALA A 19 -10.17 3.34 -4.65
CA ALA A 19 -11.23 4.00 -3.88
C ALA A 19 -12.50 4.20 -4.71
N ALA A 20 -12.36 4.66 -5.95
CA ALA A 20 -13.49 4.91 -6.84
C ALA A 20 -14.26 3.62 -7.15
N LYS A 21 -13.55 2.50 -7.23
CA LYS A 21 -14.14 1.19 -7.52
C LYS A 21 -14.43 0.38 -6.25
N ASN A 22 -14.06 0.91 -5.09
CA ASN A 22 -14.14 0.23 -3.80
C ASN A 22 -13.53 -1.18 -3.87
N THR A 23 -12.36 -1.28 -4.50
CA THR A 23 -11.72 -2.58 -4.76
C THR A 23 -10.22 -2.47 -4.45
N ALA A 24 -9.78 -3.07 -3.34
CA ALA A 24 -8.37 -3.13 -3.00
C ALA A 24 -7.61 -3.90 -4.09
N HIS A 25 -6.42 -3.42 -4.43
CA HIS A 25 -5.55 -3.99 -5.47
C HIS A 25 -6.15 -3.98 -6.88
N GLY A 26 -7.25 -3.24 -7.09
CA GLY A 26 -7.91 -3.20 -8.41
C GLY A 26 -7.02 -2.67 -9.53
N ALA A 27 -6.09 -1.77 -9.21
CA ALA A 27 -5.13 -1.20 -10.15
C ALA A 27 -3.74 -1.84 -10.07
N PHE A 28 -3.61 -3.01 -9.42
CA PHE A 28 -2.33 -3.71 -9.28
C PHE A 28 -1.65 -3.92 -10.64
N GLY A 29 -0.35 -3.65 -10.67
CA GLY A 29 0.47 -3.80 -11.88
C GLY A 29 0.55 -2.57 -12.75
N LYS A 30 -0.34 -1.60 -12.56
CA LYS A 30 -0.40 -0.39 -13.40
C LYS A 30 0.83 0.50 -13.24
N CYS A 31 1.56 0.38 -12.13
CA CYS A 31 2.77 1.15 -11.87
C CYS A 31 4.05 0.32 -12.09
N GLY A 32 3.94 -0.88 -12.64
CA GLY A 32 5.07 -1.77 -12.88
C GLY A 32 5.59 -2.45 -11.62
N GLU A 33 4.84 -2.40 -10.53
CA GLU A 33 5.23 -3.02 -9.26
C GLU A 33 5.15 -4.54 -9.32
N THR A 34 5.99 -5.18 -8.51
CA THR A 34 6.00 -6.64 -8.37
C THR A 34 5.03 -7.12 -7.31
N ALA A 35 4.83 -6.33 -6.25
CA ALA A 35 3.94 -6.64 -5.15
C ALA A 35 3.34 -5.35 -4.58
N GLN A 36 2.26 -5.48 -3.82
CA GLN A 36 1.55 -4.33 -3.29
C GLN A 36 0.94 -4.66 -1.93
N ASN A 37 1.09 -3.73 -0.99
CA ASN A 37 0.27 -3.68 0.22
C ASN A 37 -0.72 -2.53 0.09
N GLU A 38 -1.88 -2.66 0.70
CA GLU A 38 -2.90 -1.61 0.64
C GLU A 38 -3.66 -1.48 1.95
N CYS A 39 -4.04 -0.22 2.29
CA CYS A 39 -4.93 0.11 3.39
C CYS A 39 -6.21 0.66 2.78
N PRO A 40 -7.26 -0.16 2.60
CA PRO A 40 -8.46 0.25 1.88
C PRO A 40 -9.48 0.95 2.78
N GLY A 41 -9.67 2.26 2.58
CA GLY A 41 -10.78 2.98 3.17
C GLY A 41 -10.78 3.11 4.69
N TRP A 42 -9.64 3.41 5.28
CA TRP A 42 -9.53 3.62 6.73
C TRP A 42 -9.96 5.03 7.12
N LYS A 43 -10.49 5.19 8.34
CA LYS A 43 -10.89 6.50 8.88
C LYS A 43 -9.78 7.11 9.73
N GLY A 44 -9.75 8.44 9.76
CA GLY A 44 -8.72 9.22 10.45
C GLY A 44 -7.98 10.10 9.44
N GLY A 45 -7.08 10.93 9.85
CA GLY A 45 -6.23 11.69 8.93
C GLY A 45 -5.19 10.80 8.27
N VAL A 46 -4.58 11.27 7.17
CA VAL A 46 -3.57 10.50 6.42
C VAL A 46 -2.45 9.99 7.33
N ASP A 47 -1.91 10.85 8.19
CA ASP A 47 -0.80 10.46 9.07
C ASP A 47 -1.22 9.37 10.06
N THR A 48 -2.41 9.52 10.66
CA THR A 48 -2.94 8.52 11.62
C THR A 48 -3.19 7.19 10.93
N VAL A 49 -3.79 7.22 9.74
CA VAL A 49 -4.07 6.00 8.97
C VAL A 49 -2.78 5.33 8.54
N LEU A 50 -1.80 6.11 8.08
CA LEU A 50 -0.50 5.57 7.69
C LEU A 50 0.17 4.83 8.85
N ASP A 51 0.26 5.48 10.01
CA ASP A 51 0.86 4.86 11.20
C ASP A 51 0.13 3.60 11.62
N SER A 52 -1.20 3.66 11.71
CA SER A 52 -2.02 2.54 12.16
C SER A 52 -1.98 1.36 11.18
N CYS A 53 -2.03 1.64 9.89
CA CYS A 53 -2.03 0.61 8.88
C CYS A 53 -0.66 -0.08 8.76
N LEU A 54 0.43 0.70 8.77
CA LEU A 54 1.77 0.11 8.75
C LEU A 54 2.00 -0.75 10.00
N ALA A 55 1.56 -0.28 11.18
CA ALA A 55 1.69 -1.05 12.41
C ALA A 55 0.89 -2.35 12.34
N ALA A 56 -0.34 -2.31 11.81
CA ALA A 56 -1.18 -3.50 11.68
C ALA A 56 -0.56 -4.52 10.71
N MET A 57 -0.04 -4.05 9.57
CA MET A 57 0.60 -4.93 8.60
C MET A 57 1.88 -5.56 9.16
N PHE A 58 2.68 -4.78 9.87
CA PHE A 58 3.92 -5.29 10.48
C PHE A 58 3.62 -6.25 11.64
N ALA A 59 2.53 -6.03 12.37
CA ALA A 59 2.11 -6.88 13.49
C ALA A 59 1.68 -8.28 13.05
N GLU A 60 1.45 -8.52 11.75
CA GLU A 60 1.18 -9.87 11.24
C GLU A 60 2.34 -10.81 11.53
N GLY A 61 3.56 -10.29 11.56
CA GLY A 61 4.75 -11.04 11.92
C GLY A 61 5.17 -12.07 10.89
N PRO A 62 6.31 -12.74 11.16
CA PRO A 62 6.84 -13.76 10.26
C PRO A 62 5.94 -14.99 10.25
N GLY A 63 5.81 -15.61 9.07
CA GLY A 63 5.01 -16.81 8.89
C GLY A 63 4.66 -17.00 7.43
N ALA A 64 3.96 -18.10 7.14
CA ALA A 64 3.50 -18.40 5.79
C ALA A 64 1.99 -18.18 5.69
N GLY A 65 1.52 -17.94 4.48
CA GLY A 65 0.10 -17.82 4.19
C GLY A 65 -0.43 -16.39 4.18
N PRO A 66 -1.71 -16.22 3.79
CA PRO A 66 -2.28 -14.89 3.53
C PRO A 66 -2.33 -13.97 4.76
N SER A 67 -2.42 -14.52 5.98
CA SER A 67 -2.47 -13.73 7.19
C SER A 67 -1.15 -13.01 7.51
N HIS A 68 -0.08 -13.35 6.80
CA HIS A 68 1.25 -12.74 6.97
C HIS A 68 1.71 -12.02 5.69
N GLY A 69 0.85 -11.88 4.70
CA GLY A 69 1.22 -11.39 3.36
C GLY A 69 1.78 -9.97 3.37
N HIS A 70 1.19 -9.06 4.14
CA HIS A 70 1.68 -7.69 4.22
C HIS A 70 3.06 -7.62 4.86
N TYR A 71 3.26 -8.33 5.97
CA TYR A 71 4.56 -8.41 6.62
C TYR A 71 5.60 -9.02 5.67
N THR A 72 5.27 -10.11 5.01
CA THR A 72 6.16 -10.79 4.07
C THR A 72 6.63 -9.83 2.97
N ASN A 73 5.72 -9.03 2.39
CA ASN A 73 6.09 -8.04 1.39
C ASN A 73 7.06 -6.98 1.95
N MET A 74 6.83 -6.53 3.19
CA MET A 74 7.64 -5.47 3.80
C MET A 74 9.09 -5.91 4.06
N VAL A 75 9.32 -7.19 4.30
CA VAL A 75 10.65 -7.72 4.67
C VAL A 75 11.30 -8.57 3.57
N GLU A 76 10.67 -8.74 2.42
CA GLU A 76 11.19 -9.55 1.32
C GLU A 76 12.49 -8.96 0.76
N PRO A 77 13.63 -9.67 0.87
CA PRO A 77 14.92 -9.13 0.41
C PRO A 77 15.01 -8.89 -1.09
N ALA A 78 14.16 -9.55 -1.89
CA ALA A 78 14.12 -9.37 -3.34
C ALA A 78 13.59 -7.98 -3.72
N TYR A 79 12.81 -7.33 -2.87
CA TYR A 79 12.29 -6.00 -3.13
C TYR A 79 13.30 -4.96 -2.67
N LYS A 80 13.84 -4.21 -3.62
CA LYS A 80 14.92 -3.23 -3.38
C LYS A 80 14.41 -1.83 -3.16
N SER A 81 13.18 -1.53 -3.58
CA SER A 81 12.60 -0.20 -3.48
C SER A 81 11.09 -0.26 -3.34
N ALA A 82 10.52 0.82 -2.84
CA ALA A 82 9.07 0.94 -2.66
C ALA A 82 8.61 2.36 -2.96
N ALA A 83 7.37 2.47 -3.43
CA ALA A 83 6.68 3.75 -3.58
C ALA A 83 5.38 3.68 -2.80
N CYS A 84 5.07 4.75 -2.05
CA CYS A 84 3.81 4.86 -1.33
C CYS A 84 2.97 5.97 -1.95
N GLY A 85 1.68 5.73 -2.07
CA GLY A 85 0.72 6.70 -2.53
C GLY A 85 -0.54 6.66 -1.68
N PHE A 86 -1.30 7.75 -1.72
CA PHE A 86 -2.53 7.83 -0.95
C PHE A 86 -3.58 8.67 -1.67
N TYR A 87 -4.84 8.46 -1.26
CA TYR A 87 -5.98 9.23 -1.71
C TYR A 87 -7.00 9.34 -0.58
N THR A 88 -7.50 10.56 -0.35
CA THR A 88 -8.60 10.78 0.60
C THR A 88 -9.90 10.89 -0.20
N ALA A 89 -10.81 9.95 0.02
CA ALA A 89 -12.09 9.91 -0.67
C ALA A 89 -13.03 11.00 -0.14
N PRO A 90 -14.11 11.35 -0.90
CA PRO A 90 -15.05 12.39 -0.47
C PRO A 90 -15.70 12.14 0.89
N ASP A 91 -15.85 10.88 1.31
CA ASP A 91 -16.40 10.52 2.62
C ASP A 91 -15.37 10.63 3.77
N GLY A 92 -14.13 11.04 3.46
CA GLY A 92 -13.05 11.18 4.42
C GLY A 92 -12.24 9.89 4.63
N SER A 93 -12.59 8.79 3.99
CA SER A 93 -11.80 7.56 4.09
C SER A 93 -10.48 7.71 3.34
N VAL A 94 -9.42 7.12 3.90
CA VAL A 94 -8.07 7.22 3.36
C VAL A 94 -7.68 5.87 2.76
N TRP A 95 -7.21 5.88 1.53
CA TRP A 95 -6.68 4.72 0.82
C TRP A 95 -5.19 4.91 0.66
N ILE A 96 -4.40 3.93 1.07
CA ILE A 96 -2.94 3.99 0.99
C ILE A 96 -2.45 2.74 0.25
N VAL A 97 -1.57 2.97 -0.71
CA VAL A 97 -0.94 1.92 -1.51
C VAL A 97 0.56 1.94 -1.25
N GLN A 98 1.13 0.77 -1.06
CA GLN A 98 2.57 0.56 -0.93
C GLN A 98 2.99 -0.41 -2.03
N ASP A 99 3.70 0.10 -3.04
CA ASP A 99 4.16 -0.68 -4.19
C ASP A 99 5.61 -1.07 -4.02
N PHE A 100 5.92 -2.35 -4.24
CA PHE A 100 7.27 -2.90 -4.10
C PHE A 100 7.87 -3.25 -5.44
N TYR A 101 9.16 -2.95 -5.59
CA TYR A 101 9.92 -3.17 -6.83
C TYR A 101 11.16 -4.00 -6.57
N ARG A 102 11.42 -4.94 -7.48
CA ARG A 102 12.66 -5.70 -7.50
C ARG A 102 13.86 -4.91 -8.00
#